data_b1526cfceda583f2381e7c503edf74c3
#
_entry.id   b1526cfceda583f2381e7c503edf74c3
#
_cell.length_a   1.000
_cell.length_b   1.000
_cell.length_c   1.000
_cell.angle_alpha   90.00
_cell.angle_beta   90.00
_cell.angle_gamma   90.00
#
_symmetry.space_group_name_H-M   'P 1'
#
loop_
_entity.id
_entity.type
_entity.pdbx_description
1 polymer ?
#
loop_
_entity_poly.entity_id
_entity_poly.type
_entity_poly.pdbx_seq_one_letter_code
_entity_poly.pdbx_strand_id
1 'polypeptide(L)'
;MYPLRLIAFRPLILTLLPLFLSTACDKLPRNGALDGQWQLVRLNHTDVTAQRIYWAVQLDLIQLRSPIVAPSTSVAYSGGVTLRFTHRTDSLWIETGFLMDRDRGRDLHIGPHHPADLSAFGVDSLPAYFAVRHLSNERLVLERGHHALEFRKW
;
A
#
# COMPACT_ATOMS: atom_id res chain seq x y z
N MET A 1 -0.88 -42.47 -65.02
CA MET A 1 0.00 -41.56 -64.26
C MET A 1 -0.78 -40.34 -63.83
N TYR A 2 -1.26 -40.31 -62.58
CA TYR A 2 -1.96 -39.17 -62.03
C TYR A 2 -1.08 -38.57 -60.92
N PRO A 3 -0.76 -37.26 -60.93
CA PRO A 3 0.02 -36.66 -59.89
C PRO A 3 -0.85 -36.38 -58.66
N LEU A 4 -0.39 -36.85 -57.48
CA LEU A 4 -0.94 -36.55 -56.19
C LEU A 4 -0.84 -35.04 -55.93
N ARG A 5 -1.97 -34.36 -55.72
CA ARG A 5 -2.01 -33.00 -55.22
C ARG A 5 -1.80 -33.02 -53.68
N LEU A 6 -0.65 -32.60 -53.25
CA LEU A 6 -0.41 -32.24 -51.83
C LEU A 6 -1.24 -31.00 -51.48
N ILE A 7 -2.29 -31.20 -50.69
CA ILE A 7 -3.05 -30.09 -50.10
C ILE A 7 -2.21 -29.57 -48.95
N ALA A 8 -1.72 -28.37 -49.13
CA ALA A 8 -0.96 -27.63 -48.11
C ALA A 8 -1.88 -27.23 -46.93
N PHE A 9 -1.86 -28.02 -45.87
CA PHE A 9 -2.41 -27.64 -44.56
C PHE A 9 -1.38 -26.81 -43.77
N ARG A 10 -1.25 -25.55 -44.09
CA ARG A 10 -0.48 -24.54 -43.35
C ARG A 10 -1.17 -23.19 -43.63
N PRO A 11 -1.66 -22.42 -42.69
CA PRO A 11 -1.11 -21.89 -41.46
C PRO A 11 -2.16 -21.52 -40.38
N LEU A 12 -3.06 -22.42 -39.99
CA LEU A 12 -4.11 -22.09 -39.01
C LEU A 12 -3.63 -22.16 -37.55
N ILE A 13 -2.47 -22.76 -37.30
CA ILE A 13 -1.98 -22.98 -35.93
C ILE A 13 -1.17 -21.78 -35.39
N LEU A 14 -0.66 -20.91 -36.27
CA LEU A 14 0.23 -19.82 -35.86
C LEU A 14 -0.52 -18.55 -35.39
N THR A 15 -1.82 -18.44 -35.66
CA THR A 15 -2.63 -17.27 -35.26
C THR A 15 -3.34 -17.42 -33.93
N LEU A 16 -3.37 -18.60 -33.32
CA LEU A 16 -4.00 -18.82 -32.01
C LEU A 16 -3.08 -18.61 -30.81
N LEU A 17 -1.75 -18.55 -31.02
CA LEU A 17 -0.77 -18.42 -29.93
C LEU A 17 -0.72 -17.05 -29.23
N PRO A 18 -0.97 -15.91 -29.90
CA PRO A 18 -0.93 -14.61 -29.21
C PRO A 18 -2.18 -14.30 -28.36
N LEU A 19 -3.26 -15.06 -28.48
CA LEU A 19 -4.50 -14.76 -27.73
C LEU A 19 -4.47 -15.21 -26.26
N PHE A 20 -3.51 -16.06 -25.88
CA PHE A 20 -3.37 -16.54 -24.49
C PHE A 20 -2.38 -15.75 -23.64
N LEU A 21 -1.67 -14.77 -24.19
CA LEU A 21 -0.69 -13.96 -23.45
C LEU A 21 -1.27 -12.68 -22.85
N SER A 22 -2.55 -12.39 -23.06
CA SER A 22 -3.19 -11.16 -22.55
C SER A 22 -3.97 -11.35 -21.25
N THR A 23 -3.91 -12.50 -20.60
CA THR A 23 -4.34 -12.63 -19.21
C THR A 23 -3.20 -12.23 -18.26
N ALA A 24 -2.58 -11.06 -18.49
CA ALA A 24 -1.86 -10.38 -17.44
C ALA A 24 -2.84 -10.20 -16.28
N CYS A 25 -2.49 -10.73 -15.11
CA CYS A 25 -3.26 -10.60 -13.90
C CYS A 25 -3.52 -9.11 -13.61
N ASP A 26 -4.58 -8.55 -14.14
CA ASP A 26 -5.19 -7.33 -13.64
C ASP A 26 -5.74 -7.66 -12.25
N LYS A 27 -4.85 -7.64 -11.26
CA LYS A 27 -5.30 -7.52 -9.88
C LYS A 27 -5.93 -6.15 -9.76
N LEU A 28 -7.24 -6.09 -9.97
CA LEU A 28 -8.02 -4.90 -9.70
C LEU A 28 -7.64 -4.41 -8.31
N PRO A 29 -7.30 -3.12 -8.16
CA PRO A 29 -6.94 -2.56 -6.88
C PRO A 29 -8.11 -2.78 -5.91
N ARG A 30 -7.88 -3.48 -4.80
CA ARG A 30 -8.90 -3.86 -3.82
C ARG A 30 -9.57 -2.63 -3.20
N ASN A 31 -8.79 -1.56 -3.02
CA ASN A 31 -9.23 -0.31 -2.39
C ASN A 31 -9.39 0.83 -3.42
N GLY A 32 -9.47 0.51 -4.72
CA GLY A 32 -9.60 1.51 -5.77
C GLY A 32 -8.43 2.49 -5.81
N ALA A 33 -8.73 3.79 -5.83
CA ALA A 33 -7.73 4.86 -5.88
C ALA A 33 -6.79 4.88 -4.65
N LEU A 34 -7.19 4.27 -3.53
CA LEU A 34 -6.37 4.24 -2.31
C LEU A 34 -5.13 3.34 -2.46
N ASP A 35 -5.19 2.26 -3.24
CA ASP A 35 -4.04 1.37 -3.43
C ASP A 35 -2.87 2.09 -4.09
N GLY A 36 -1.65 1.75 -3.68
CA GLY A 36 -0.40 2.30 -4.20
C GLY A 36 0.43 3.02 -3.14
N GLN A 37 1.37 3.85 -3.59
CA GLN A 37 2.29 4.55 -2.70
C GLN A 37 1.90 6.02 -2.59
N TRP A 38 1.83 6.51 -1.35
CA TRP A 38 1.42 7.86 -0.98
C TRP A 38 2.52 8.55 -0.19
N GLN A 39 2.98 9.70 -0.66
CA GLN A 39 3.88 10.56 0.10
C GLN A 39 3.08 11.50 0.99
N LEU A 40 3.33 11.48 2.30
CA LEU A 40 2.81 12.49 3.23
C LEU A 40 3.51 13.82 2.94
N VAL A 41 2.74 14.82 2.52
CA VAL A 41 3.26 16.15 2.19
C VAL A 41 2.94 17.18 3.26
N ARG A 42 1.82 17.01 3.98
CA ARG A 42 1.46 17.87 5.11
C ARG A 42 0.92 17.08 6.28
N LEU A 43 1.36 17.45 7.47
CA LEU A 43 0.86 16.96 8.74
C LEU A 43 0.44 18.17 9.58
N ASN A 44 -0.86 18.29 9.89
CA ASN A 44 -1.42 19.40 10.65
C ASN A 44 -1.03 20.79 10.07
N HIS A 45 -1.17 20.95 8.73
CA HIS A 45 -0.81 22.16 7.97
C HIS A 45 0.71 22.42 7.84
N THR A 46 1.57 21.67 8.54
CA THR A 46 3.03 21.77 8.42
C THR A 46 3.50 20.95 7.23
N ASP A 47 4.33 21.53 6.36
CA ASP A 47 4.97 20.83 5.27
C ASP A 47 6.03 19.84 5.82
N VAL A 48 5.84 18.56 5.52
CA VAL A 48 6.73 17.47 5.93
C VAL A 48 7.32 16.73 4.71
N THR A 49 7.22 17.31 3.53
CA THR A 49 7.68 16.70 2.27
C THR A 49 9.15 16.27 2.35
N ALA A 50 10.01 17.09 3.00
CA ALA A 50 11.43 16.81 3.18
C ALA A 50 11.71 15.56 4.04
N GLN A 51 10.78 15.14 4.88
CA GLN A 51 10.90 13.93 5.71
C GLN A 51 10.73 12.63 4.93
N ARG A 52 10.25 12.70 3.68
CA ARG A 52 10.10 11.57 2.76
C ARG A 52 9.35 10.41 3.39
N ILE A 53 8.21 10.71 4.01
CA ILE A 53 7.31 9.74 4.65
C ILE A 53 6.36 9.18 3.61
N TYR A 54 6.27 7.85 3.54
CA TYR A 54 5.43 7.14 2.58
C TYR A 54 4.53 6.11 3.28
N TRP A 55 3.30 6.04 2.80
CA TRP A 55 2.37 4.96 3.08
C TRP A 55 2.22 4.12 1.81
N ALA A 56 2.67 2.87 1.84
CA ALA A 56 2.44 1.92 0.75
C ALA A 56 1.21 1.08 1.10
N VAL A 57 0.11 1.32 0.37
CA VAL A 57 -1.20 0.71 0.59
C VAL A 57 -1.40 -0.43 -0.39
N GLN A 58 -1.65 -1.63 0.13
CA GLN A 58 -1.96 -2.81 -0.67
C GLN A 58 -2.81 -3.79 0.14
N LEU A 59 -3.87 -4.31 -0.45
CA LEU A 59 -4.82 -5.22 0.20
C LEU A 59 -5.45 -4.59 1.46
N ASP A 60 -5.15 -5.15 2.64
CA ASP A 60 -5.58 -4.67 3.95
C ASP A 60 -4.40 -4.12 4.78
N LEU A 61 -3.28 -3.80 4.12
CA LEU A 61 -2.03 -3.41 4.76
C LEU A 61 -1.55 -2.04 4.29
N ILE A 62 -1.03 -1.26 5.24
CA ILE A 62 -0.28 -0.03 5.01
C ILE A 62 1.14 -0.25 5.55
N GLN A 63 2.13 -0.21 4.68
CA GLN A 63 3.52 -0.20 5.11
C GLN A 63 4.01 1.24 5.26
N LEU A 64 4.47 1.60 6.44
CA LEU A 64 5.10 2.89 6.73
C LEU A 64 6.57 2.86 6.35
N ARG A 65 7.01 3.88 5.62
CA ARG A 65 8.39 4.00 5.14
C ARG A 65 8.88 5.44 5.20
N SER A 66 10.11 5.63 5.65
CA SER A 66 10.89 6.85 5.42
C SER A 66 12.38 6.51 5.51
N PRO A 67 13.25 7.09 4.67
CA PRO A 67 14.69 6.97 4.82
C PRO A 67 15.26 7.93 5.88
N ILE A 68 14.46 8.84 6.41
CA ILE A 68 14.88 9.92 7.31
C ILE A 68 14.29 9.75 8.71
N VAL A 69 13.01 9.39 8.77
CA VAL A 69 12.26 9.24 10.02
C VAL A 69 12.06 7.76 10.30
N ALA A 70 12.33 7.33 11.53
CA ALA A 70 12.04 6.00 12.00
C ALA A 70 11.00 6.06 13.13
N PRO A 71 10.10 5.08 13.23
CA PRO A 71 9.25 4.92 14.39
C PRO A 71 10.09 4.75 15.66
N SER A 72 9.71 5.45 16.72
CA SER A 72 10.34 5.27 18.03
C SER A 72 9.72 4.05 18.72
N THR A 73 10.55 3.12 19.15
CA THR A 73 10.11 1.87 19.79
C THR A 73 11.11 1.39 20.81
N SER A 74 10.62 0.70 21.85
CA SER A 74 11.44 0.11 22.91
C SER A 74 12.12 -1.20 22.52
N VAL A 75 11.77 -1.78 21.37
CA VAL A 75 12.35 -3.05 20.89
C VAL A 75 13.03 -2.85 19.55
N ALA A 76 14.14 -3.58 19.33
CA ALA A 76 14.78 -3.60 18.03
C ALA A 76 13.93 -4.40 17.03
N TYR A 77 13.83 -3.89 15.82
CA TYR A 77 13.19 -4.56 14.67
C TYR A 77 13.99 -4.26 13.39
N SER A 78 13.91 -5.13 12.40
CA SER A 78 14.78 -5.04 11.21
C SER A 78 14.03 -4.85 9.89
N GLY A 79 12.71 -4.93 9.90
CA GLY A 79 11.91 -4.93 8.65
C GLY A 79 11.15 -3.64 8.35
N GLY A 80 10.58 -3.01 9.33
CA GLY A 80 9.71 -1.85 9.18
C GLY A 80 8.39 -2.01 9.93
N VAL A 81 7.49 -1.06 9.73
CA VAL A 81 6.17 -1.05 10.35
C VAL A 81 5.09 -1.29 9.32
N THR A 82 4.20 -2.22 9.62
CA THR A 82 3.01 -2.51 8.81
C THR A 82 1.77 -2.37 9.67
N LEU A 83 0.79 -1.66 9.15
CA LEU A 83 -0.50 -1.45 9.79
C LEU A 83 -1.57 -2.26 9.05
N ARG A 84 -2.53 -2.81 9.77
CA ARG A 84 -3.73 -3.43 9.19
C ARG A 84 -4.87 -2.43 9.23
N PHE A 85 -5.62 -2.36 8.13
CA PHE A 85 -6.71 -1.41 8.00
C PHE A 85 -7.93 -1.99 7.27
N THR A 86 -9.04 -1.30 7.48
CA THR A 86 -10.27 -1.46 6.70
C THR A 86 -10.62 -0.12 6.06
N HIS A 87 -10.88 -0.12 4.76
CA HIS A 87 -11.30 1.06 4.00
C HIS A 87 -12.80 0.97 3.67
N ARG A 88 -13.51 2.05 3.94
CA ARG A 88 -14.87 2.32 3.48
C ARG A 88 -14.86 3.61 2.66
N THR A 89 -15.95 3.91 1.96
CA THR A 89 -16.04 5.07 1.06
C THR A 89 -15.56 6.38 1.68
N ASP A 90 -15.89 6.61 2.94
CA ASP A 90 -15.67 7.87 3.68
C ASP A 90 -14.73 7.73 4.87
N SER A 91 -14.17 6.54 5.08
CA SER A 91 -13.37 6.29 6.29
C SER A 91 -12.29 5.24 6.10
N LEU A 92 -11.20 5.43 6.85
CA LEU A 92 -10.08 4.53 6.98
C LEU A 92 -9.92 4.16 8.46
N TRP A 93 -10.11 2.89 8.79
CA TRP A 93 -9.93 2.34 10.12
C TRP A 93 -8.63 1.56 10.18
N ILE A 94 -7.64 2.03 10.93
CA ILE A 94 -6.40 1.32 11.20
C ILE A 94 -6.57 0.58 12.53
N GLU A 95 -6.62 -0.74 12.46
CA GLU A 95 -7.00 -1.59 13.59
C GLU A 95 -5.80 -1.87 14.50
N THR A 96 -4.68 -2.24 13.89
CA THR A 96 -3.49 -2.72 14.61
C THR A 96 -2.23 -2.49 13.79
N GLY A 97 -1.07 -2.69 14.41
CA GLY A 97 0.22 -2.56 13.76
C GLY A 97 1.19 -3.65 14.17
N PHE A 98 2.20 -3.85 13.34
CA PHE A 98 3.25 -4.85 13.53
C PHE A 98 4.61 -4.23 13.22
N LEU A 99 5.57 -4.50 14.08
CA LEU A 99 7.00 -4.30 13.83
C LEU A 99 7.53 -5.58 13.17
N MET A 100 7.98 -5.49 11.94
CA MET A 100 8.53 -6.63 11.23
C MET A 100 9.95 -6.91 11.71
N ASP A 101 10.19 -8.10 12.30
CA ASP A 101 11.49 -8.55 12.76
C ASP A 101 11.98 -9.68 11.84
N ARG A 102 12.58 -9.28 10.72
CA ARG A 102 13.06 -10.23 9.70
C ARG A 102 14.24 -11.06 10.18
N ASP A 103 15.05 -10.53 11.09
CA ASP A 103 16.22 -11.25 11.62
C ASP A 103 15.81 -12.44 12.46
N ARG A 104 14.66 -12.33 13.16
CA ARG A 104 14.09 -13.41 13.98
C ARG A 104 12.93 -14.14 13.29
N GLY A 105 12.59 -13.77 12.06
CA GLY A 105 11.52 -14.41 11.29
C GLY A 105 10.13 -14.27 11.93
N ARG A 106 9.85 -13.17 12.64
CA ARG A 106 8.57 -12.93 13.32
C ARG A 106 8.15 -11.47 13.25
N ASP A 107 6.84 -11.25 13.39
CA ASP A 107 6.26 -9.94 13.55
C ASP A 107 5.87 -9.71 15.02
N LEU A 108 6.18 -8.53 15.54
CA LEU A 108 5.83 -8.12 16.89
C LEU A 108 4.62 -7.20 16.84
N HIS A 109 3.54 -7.57 17.49
CA HIS A 109 2.32 -6.74 17.54
C HIS A 109 2.60 -5.43 18.31
N ILE A 110 2.27 -4.29 17.70
CA ILE A 110 2.34 -2.98 18.37
C ILE A 110 1.22 -2.89 19.40
N GLY A 111 1.59 -2.65 20.67
CA GLY A 111 0.66 -2.62 21.79
C GLY A 111 1.40 -2.35 23.11
N PRO A 112 0.78 -2.63 24.26
CA PRO A 112 1.39 -2.36 25.57
C PRO A 112 2.77 -3.00 25.79
N HIS A 113 3.00 -4.20 25.24
CA HIS A 113 4.27 -4.93 25.37
C HIS A 113 5.35 -4.49 24.37
N HIS A 114 4.92 -3.95 23.23
CA HIS A 114 5.81 -3.46 22.17
C HIS A 114 5.28 -2.10 21.69
N PRO A 115 5.40 -1.04 22.51
CA PRO A 115 4.94 0.28 22.14
C PRO A 115 5.78 0.84 20.99
N ALA A 116 5.12 1.56 20.08
CA ALA A 116 5.76 2.29 19.00
C ALA A 116 5.10 3.66 18.85
N ASP A 117 5.91 4.71 18.80
CA ASP A 117 5.46 6.04 18.44
C ASP A 117 5.50 6.20 16.92
N LEU A 118 4.32 6.35 16.33
CA LEU A 118 4.11 6.51 14.89
C LEU A 118 3.61 7.92 14.55
N SER A 119 3.64 8.86 15.49
CA SER A 119 3.11 10.24 15.34
C SER A 119 3.74 10.98 14.17
N ALA A 120 5.03 10.79 13.93
CA ALA A 120 5.72 11.35 12.78
C ALA A 120 5.16 10.85 11.43
N PHE A 121 4.55 9.67 11.41
CA PHE A 121 3.87 9.10 10.25
C PHE A 121 2.37 9.50 10.18
N GLY A 122 1.90 10.31 11.12
CA GLY A 122 0.51 10.76 11.22
C GLY A 122 -0.42 9.78 11.95
N VAL A 123 0.12 8.79 12.66
CA VAL A 123 -0.64 7.81 13.45
C VAL A 123 -0.27 7.94 14.93
N ASP A 124 -1.02 8.74 15.70
CA ASP A 124 -0.69 9.03 17.10
C ASP A 124 -0.98 7.85 18.03
N SER A 125 -1.95 7.02 17.68
CA SER A 125 -2.34 5.87 18.50
C SER A 125 -3.04 4.82 17.67
N LEU A 126 -3.04 3.57 18.14
CA LEU A 126 -3.81 2.47 17.56
C LEU A 126 -4.84 1.97 18.60
N PRO A 127 -6.06 1.65 18.17
CA PRO A 127 -6.59 1.81 16.83
C PRO A 127 -6.79 3.29 16.43
N ALA A 128 -6.76 3.57 15.12
CA ALA A 128 -6.93 4.92 14.59
C ALA A 128 -8.06 4.95 13.54
N TYR A 129 -8.93 5.92 13.65
CA TYR A 129 -10.01 6.17 12.69
C TYR A 129 -9.79 7.50 12.00
N PHE A 130 -9.80 7.50 10.66
CA PHE A 130 -9.70 8.70 9.84
C PHE A 130 -10.92 8.85 8.94
N ALA A 131 -11.49 10.05 8.88
CA ALA A 131 -12.41 10.42 7.81
C ALA A 131 -11.63 10.65 6.52
N VAL A 132 -12.09 10.08 5.40
CA VAL A 132 -11.54 10.32 4.07
C VAL A 132 -12.21 11.58 3.53
N ARG A 133 -11.53 12.72 3.55
CA ARG A 133 -12.04 14.00 3.07
C ARG A 133 -11.88 14.18 1.57
N HIS A 134 -10.83 13.55 1.03
CA HIS A 134 -10.60 13.53 -0.41
C HIS A 134 -9.82 12.27 -0.77
N LEU A 135 -10.20 11.63 -1.86
CA LEU A 135 -9.48 10.52 -2.45
C LEU A 135 -9.59 10.59 -3.98
N SER A 136 -8.48 10.75 -4.64
CA SER A 136 -8.33 10.68 -6.10
C SER A 136 -7.10 9.87 -6.48
N ASN A 137 -6.80 9.76 -7.76
CA ASN A 137 -5.57 9.12 -8.21
C ASN A 137 -4.29 9.92 -7.93
N GLU A 138 -4.41 11.16 -7.43
CA GLU A 138 -3.27 12.05 -7.21
C GLU A 138 -3.15 12.53 -5.77
N ARG A 139 -4.29 12.65 -5.07
CA ARG A 139 -4.37 13.27 -3.74
C ARG A 139 -5.25 12.47 -2.81
N LEU A 140 -4.77 12.30 -1.55
CA LEU A 140 -5.52 11.75 -0.44
C LEU A 140 -5.47 12.76 0.73
N VAL A 141 -6.63 13.01 1.33
CA VAL A 141 -6.75 13.82 2.56
C VAL A 141 -7.49 13.02 3.60
N LEU A 142 -6.82 12.77 4.72
CA LEU A 142 -7.36 12.09 5.89
C LEU A 142 -7.46 13.07 7.05
N GLU A 143 -8.50 12.91 7.86
CA GLU A 143 -8.73 13.76 9.02
C GLU A 143 -9.17 12.95 10.23
N ARG A 144 -8.63 13.31 11.41
CA ARG A 144 -8.98 12.72 12.70
C ARG A 144 -9.01 13.82 13.77
N GLY A 145 -10.21 14.25 14.16
CA GLY A 145 -10.34 15.40 15.07
C GLY A 145 -9.70 16.65 14.47
N HIS A 146 -8.64 17.15 15.11
CA HIS A 146 -7.89 18.31 14.63
C HIS A 146 -6.65 17.95 13.80
N HIS A 147 -6.40 16.66 13.63
CA HIS A 147 -5.25 16.16 12.85
C HIS A 147 -5.66 15.98 11.40
N ALA A 148 -4.94 16.63 10.50
CA ALA A 148 -5.11 16.52 9.06
C ALA A 148 -3.82 15.99 8.41
N LEU A 149 -3.97 14.98 7.55
CA LEU A 149 -2.90 14.40 6.76
C LEU A 149 -3.21 14.61 5.28
N GLU A 150 -2.28 15.24 4.58
CA GLU A 150 -2.38 15.39 3.13
C GLU A 150 -1.28 14.59 2.45
N PHE A 151 -1.69 13.78 1.49
CA PHE A 151 -0.79 12.94 0.72
C PHE A 151 -0.88 13.26 -0.76
N ARG A 152 0.23 13.05 -1.45
CA ARG A 152 0.35 13.01 -2.90
C ARG A 152 0.67 11.59 -3.34
N LYS A 153 0.07 11.14 -4.44
CA LYS A 153 0.39 9.86 -5.07
C LYS A 153 1.85 9.90 -5.54
N TRP A 154 2.55 8.79 -5.32
CA TRP A 154 3.96 8.66 -5.69
C TRP A 154 4.09 7.73 -6.90
#